data_09baa00be33990805ea0bef88d9e9060
#
_entry.id   09baa00be33990805ea0bef88d9e9060
#
_cell.length_a   1.000
_cell.length_b   1.000
_cell.length_c   1.000
_cell.angle_alpha   90.00
_cell.angle_beta   90.00
_cell.angle_gamma   90.00
#
_symmetry.space_group_name_H-M   'P 1'
#
loop_
_entity.id
_entity.type
_entity.pdbx_description
1 polymer ?
#
loop_
_entity_poly.entity_id
_entity_poly.type
_entity_poly.pdbx_seq_one_letter_code
_entity_poly.pdbx_strand_id
1 'polypeptide(L)'
;PILYVIHTHTQHAQPGLLGHYFLGAADMLERDFKRLCRAYDAVNQSPMGAAAVTTTGFPVSRERVAELAGFSGMIENAYDAIGNSDYLTQTASALGLCALDMGRIVTDLLLWATQEMNMIHVADGYISISSIMPQKRNPIALEHLRSSLSVLKGMADTVLTGFLKSPYGDISDYEDIEDSVFGCLELFQKNVQLFRAV
;
A
#
# COMPACT_ATOMS: atom_id res chain seq x y z
N PRO A 1 -31.88 -3.16 -1.87
CA PRO A 1 -31.17 -2.20 -1.00
C PRO A 1 -31.20 -2.68 0.44
N ILE A 2 -30.05 -2.66 1.14
CA ILE A 2 -29.93 -3.03 2.54
C ILE A 2 -29.89 -1.72 3.34
N LEU A 3 -30.88 -1.55 4.22
CA LEU A 3 -30.89 -0.46 5.19
C LEU A 3 -29.99 -0.81 6.37
N TYR A 4 -29.24 0.15 6.86
CA TYR A 4 -28.49 0.03 8.10
C TYR A 4 -28.46 1.37 8.84
N VAL A 5 -28.06 1.35 10.09
CA VAL A 5 -27.93 2.57 10.90
C VAL A 5 -26.53 3.14 10.67
N ILE A 6 -26.45 4.32 10.06
CA ILE A 6 -25.19 5.06 9.89
C ILE A 6 -24.69 5.50 11.26
N HIS A 7 -23.39 5.37 11.49
CA HIS A 7 -22.73 5.82 12.71
C HIS A 7 -21.92 7.09 12.43
N THR A 8 -22.05 8.07 13.31
CA THR A 8 -21.16 9.23 13.39
C THR A 8 -20.62 9.33 14.81
N HIS A 9 -19.35 9.61 14.98
CA HIS A 9 -18.69 9.59 16.30
C HIS A 9 -18.91 8.26 17.05
N THR A 10 -18.94 7.14 16.31
CA THR A 10 -19.25 5.79 16.82
C THR A 10 -20.64 5.61 17.46
N GLN A 11 -21.54 6.59 17.30
CA GLN A 11 -22.91 6.56 17.80
C GLN A 11 -23.92 6.42 16.65
N HIS A 12 -25.08 5.86 16.94
CA HIS A 12 -26.18 5.79 15.99
C HIS A 12 -26.57 7.19 15.51
N ALA A 13 -26.64 7.37 14.19
CA ALA A 13 -27.07 8.62 13.58
C ALA A 13 -28.39 8.42 12.84
N GLN A 14 -28.36 8.23 11.54
CA GLN A 14 -29.57 8.18 10.72
C GLN A 14 -29.58 6.89 9.88
N PRO A 15 -30.75 6.44 9.41
CA PRO A 15 -30.84 5.31 8.49
C PRO A 15 -30.18 5.67 7.15
N GLY A 16 -29.50 4.70 6.56
CA GLY A 16 -28.88 4.83 5.26
C GLY A 16 -28.80 3.50 4.53
N LEU A 17 -28.24 3.52 3.33
CA LEU A 17 -28.01 2.34 2.53
C LEU A 17 -26.58 1.82 2.73
N LEU A 18 -26.45 0.54 3.00
CA LEU A 18 -25.14 -0.10 3.11
C LEU A 18 -24.31 0.05 1.81
N GLY A 19 -25.01 0.01 0.66
CA GLY A 19 -24.37 0.28 -0.63
C GLY A 19 -23.76 1.69 -0.75
N HIS A 20 -24.31 2.70 -0.07
CA HIS A 20 -23.73 4.04 -0.03
C HIS A 20 -22.38 4.04 0.72
N TYR A 21 -22.29 3.31 1.83
CA TYR A 21 -21.02 3.12 2.53
C TYR A 21 -19.96 2.47 1.63
N PHE A 22 -20.31 1.36 0.98
CA PHE A 22 -19.36 0.65 0.12
C PHE A 22 -18.96 1.45 -1.13
N LEU A 23 -19.85 2.27 -1.68
CA LEU A 23 -19.49 3.19 -2.75
C LEU A 23 -18.46 4.24 -2.28
N GLY A 24 -18.67 4.79 -1.08
CA GLY A 24 -17.69 5.70 -0.48
C GLY A 24 -16.32 5.04 -0.24
N ALA A 25 -16.31 3.78 0.20
CA ALA A 25 -15.09 2.99 0.33
C ALA A 25 -14.43 2.75 -1.04
N ALA A 26 -15.22 2.42 -2.08
CA ALA A 26 -14.73 2.22 -3.44
C ALA A 26 -14.10 3.50 -4.00
N ASP A 27 -14.74 4.68 -3.80
CA ASP A 27 -14.19 5.98 -4.21
C ASP A 27 -12.85 6.28 -3.54
N MET A 28 -12.69 5.89 -2.28
CA MET A 28 -11.43 6.04 -1.54
C MET A 28 -10.34 5.14 -2.14
N LEU A 29 -10.64 3.87 -2.37
CA LEU A 29 -9.70 2.91 -2.98
C LEU A 29 -9.37 3.26 -4.44
N GLU A 30 -10.30 3.87 -5.19
CA GLU A 30 -10.01 4.38 -6.54
C GLU A 30 -8.97 5.51 -6.49
N ARG A 31 -9.03 6.39 -5.49
CA ARG A 31 -7.99 7.42 -5.30
C ARG A 31 -6.64 6.80 -4.93
N ASP A 32 -6.63 5.72 -4.16
CA ASP A 32 -5.42 4.96 -3.86
C ASP A 32 -4.81 4.32 -5.10
N PHE A 33 -5.64 3.70 -5.94
CA PHE A 33 -5.19 3.17 -7.21
C PHE A 33 -4.53 4.24 -8.09
N LYS A 34 -5.11 5.45 -8.15
CA LYS A 34 -4.51 6.59 -8.87
C LYS A 34 -3.16 7.03 -8.27
N ARG A 35 -2.97 6.91 -6.94
CA ARG A 35 -1.68 7.15 -6.28
C ARG A 35 -0.64 6.11 -6.70
N LEU A 36 -1.03 4.84 -6.72
CA LEU A 36 -0.16 3.74 -7.18
C LEU A 36 0.24 3.90 -8.65
N CYS A 37 -0.68 4.32 -9.53
CA CYS A 37 -0.35 4.62 -10.92
C CYS A 37 0.70 5.72 -11.04
N ARG A 38 0.58 6.80 -10.25
CA ARG A 38 1.58 7.89 -10.24
C ARG A 38 2.93 7.42 -9.68
N ALA A 39 2.94 6.53 -8.71
CA ALA A 39 4.17 5.92 -8.20
C ALA A 39 4.83 5.06 -9.29
N TYR A 40 4.02 4.29 -10.04
CA TYR A 40 4.51 3.54 -11.19
C TYR A 40 5.14 4.44 -12.26
N ASP A 41 4.52 5.59 -12.56
CA ASP A 41 5.07 6.55 -13.54
C ASP A 41 6.46 7.08 -13.11
N ALA A 42 6.67 7.27 -11.79
CA ALA A 42 7.98 7.66 -11.26
C ALA A 42 9.03 6.54 -11.35
N VAL A 43 8.62 5.28 -11.11
CA VAL A 43 9.49 4.10 -11.25
C VAL A 43 9.84 3.84 -12.71
N ASN A 44 8.94 4.16 -13.64
CA ASN A 44 9.06 3.81 -15.06
C ASN A 44 9.92 4.82 -15.85
N GLN A 45 11.03 5.29 -15.24
CA GLN A 45 12.04 6.16 -15.85
C GLN A 45 13.41 5.50 -15.71
N SER A 46 14.13 5.33 -16.83
CA SER A 46 15.42 4.66 -16.83
C SER A 46 16.53 5.53 -16.23
N PRO A 47 17.28 5.06 -15.22
CA PRO A 47 18.50 5.70 -14.75
C PRO A 47 19.75 5.30 -15.55
N MET A 48 19.63 4.29 -16.40
CA MET A 48 20.76 3.59 -17.03
C MET A 48 21.63 4.51 -17.88
N GLY A 49 22.94 4.23 -17.87
CA GLY A 49 23.94 5.00 -18.62
C GLY A 49 24.37 6.31 -17.95
N ALA A 50 23.85 6.59 -16.74
CA ALA A 50 24.31 7.72 -15.92
C ALA A 50 25.75 7.52 -15.38
N ALA A 51 26.22 6.28 -15.36
CA ALA A 51 27.52 5.88 -14.78
C ALA A 51 27.63 6.38 -13.31
N ALA A 52 28.81 6.81 -12.91
CA ALA A 52 29.02 7.42 -11.59
C ALA A 52 28.62 8.92 -11.63
N VAL A 53 27.32 9.22 -11.75
CA VAL A 53 26.65 10.53 -11.73
C VAL A 53 26.99 11.53 -12.87
N THR A 54 27.96 11.24 -13.71
CA THR A 54 28.44 12.18 -14.74
C THR A 54 28.44 11.64 -16.15
N THR A 55 27.74 10.54 -16.41
CA THR A 55 27.75 9.81 -17.68
C THR A 55 29.12 9.21 -18.01
N THR A 56 29.36 8.85 -19.26
CA THR A 56 30.60 8.20 -19.72
C THR A 56 31.02 8.75 -21.10
N GLY A 57 32.31 8.73 -21.39
CA GLY A 57 32.86 9.06 -22.72
C GLY A 57 32.72 7.92 -23.74
N PHE A 58 32.23 6.75 -23.35
CA PHE A 58 31.91 5.68 -24.30
C PHE A 58 30.64 5.99 -25.10
N PRO A 59 30.52 5.52 -26.36
CA PRO A 59 29.39 5.80 -27.24
C PRO A 59 28.14 5.01 -26.82
N VAL A 60 27.59 5.34 -25.67
CA VAL A 60 26.36 4.75 -25.12
C VAL A 60 25.21 5.74 -25.31
N SER A 61 24.09 5.30 -25.90
CA SER A 61 22.85 6.07 -25.93
C SER A 61 21.95 5.66 -24.76
N ARG A 62 21.70 6.58 -23.85
CA ARG A 62 20.80 6.40 -22.71
C ARG A 62 19.36 6.21 -23.18
N GLU A 63 18.95 6.93 -24.22
CA GLU A 63 17.63 6.84 -24.85
C GLU A 63 17.39 5.42 -25.39
N ARG A 64 18.38 4.88 -26.10
CA ARG A 64 18.27 3.53 -26.67
C ARG A 64 18.23 2.45 -25.60
N VAL A 65 18.95 2.63 -24.50
CA VAL A 65 18.91 1.71 -23.36
C VAL A 65 17.53 1.75 -22.72
N ALA A 66 16.96 2.93 -22.49
CA ALA A 66 15.61 3.08 -21.92
C ALA A 66 14.55 2.40 -22.81
N GLU A 67 14.62 2.62 -24.13
CA GLU A 67 13.71 1.99 -25.11
C GLU A 67 13.81 0.46 -25.09
N LEU A 68 15.03 -0.08 -25.16
CA LEU A 68 15.27 -1.54 -25.17
C LEU A 68 14.85 -2.21 -23.86
N ALA A 69 14.99 -1.52 -22.73
CA ALA A 69 14.56 -2.00 -21.42
C ALA A 69 13.07 -1.82 -21.16
N GLY A 70 12.33 -1.14 -22.06
CA GLY A 70 10.88 -0.97 -21.98
C GLY A 70 10.41 0.13 -21.03
N PHE A 71 11.30 1.05 -20.65
CA PHE A 71 10.91 2.22 -19.88
C PHE A 71 10.13 3.24 -20.71
N SER A 72 9.24 4.01 -20.08
CA SER A 72 8.50 5.09 -20.74
C SER A 72 9.36 6.32 -21.07
N GLY A 73 10.51 6.44 -20.43
CA GLY A 73 11.46 7.54 -20.61
C GLY A 73 12.73 7.30 -19.82
N MET A 74 13.53 8.36 -19.66
CA MET A 74 14.74 8.32 -18.84
C MET A 74 14.83 9.55 -17.94
N ILE A 75 15.54 9.44 -16.82
CA ILE A 75 15.92 10.58 -15.99
C ILE A 75 17.06 11.33 -16.72
N GLU A 76 16.80 12.54 -17.19
CA GLU A 76 17.72 13.28 -18.07
C GLU A 76 19.06 13.61 -17.40
N ASN A 77 19.01 14.14 -16.19
CA ASN A 77 20.20 14.51 -15.43
C ASN A 77 20.86 13.26 -14.84
N ALA A 78 22.12 13.01 -15.18
CA ALA A 78 22.85 11.83 -14.75
C ALA A 78 23.08 11.78 -13.23
N TYR A 79 23.22 12.93 -12.58
CA TYR A 79 23.37 13.00 -11.13
C TYR A 79 22.06 12.61 -10.45
N ASP A 80 20.95 13.13 -10.95
CA ASP A 80 19.62 12.81 -10.46
C ASP A 80 19.26 11.34 -10.69
N ALA A 81 19.64 10.77 -11.82
CA ALA A 81 19.42 9.37 -12.17
C ALA A 81 20.05 8.39 -11.14
N ILE A 82 21.09 8.80 -10.45
CA ILE A 82 21.76 7.99 -9.41
C ILE A 82 21.33 8.43 -8.00
N GLY A 83 21.22 9.75 -7.78
CA GLY A 83 20.94 10.28 -6.44
C GLY A 83 19.46 10.38 -6.06
N ASN A 84 18.55 10.07 -6.99
CA ASN A 84 17.12 10.19 -6.76
C ASN A 84 16.56 9.00 -5.97
N SER A 85 15.82 9.29 -4.92
CA SER A 85 15.07 8.29 -4.13
C SER A 85 13.55 8.36 -4.32
N ASP A 86 13.06 9.23 -5.21
CA ASP A 86 11.64 9.51 -5.40
C ASP A 86 10.83 8.26 -5.76
N TYR A 87 11.37 7.41 -6.62
CA TYR A 87 10.73 6.18 -7.05
C TYR A 87 10.47 5.21 -5.89
N LEU A 88 11.35 5.17 -4.88
CA LEU A 88 11.19 4.35 -3.67
C LEU A 88 10.24 5.02 -2.67
N THR A 89 10.48 6.30 -2.38
CA THR A 89 9.73 7.02 -1.34
C THR A 89 8.29 7.31 -1.77
N GLN A 90 8.04 7.62 -3.03
CA GLN A 90 6.69 7.79 -3.57
C GLN A 90 5.93 6.47 -3.57
N THR A 91 6.59 5.36 -3.93
CA THR A 91 5.98 4.02 -3.87
C THR A 91 5.62 3.65 -2.44
N ALA A 92 6.54 3.80 -1.49
CA ALA A 92 6.27 3.53 -0.08
C ALA A 92 5.14 4.41 0.48
N SER A 93 5.13 5.71 0.12
CA SER A 93 4.04 6.63 0.51
C SER A 93 2.69 6.17 0.00
N ALA A 94 2.60 5.77 -1.28
CA ALA A 94 1.35 5.28 -1.87
C ALA A 94 0.85 4.01 -1.17
N LEU A 95 1.75 3.04 -0.93
CA LEU A 95 1.43 1.80 -0.21
C LEU A 95 0.98 2.06 1.23
N GLY A 96 1.67 2.98 1.92
CA GLY A 96 1.32 3.37 3.28
C GLY A 96 -0.05 4.04 3.40
N LEU A 97 -0.45 4.86 2.41
CA LEU A 97 -1.78 5.46 2.33
C LEU A 97 -2.86 4.41 2.04
N CYS A 98 -2.60 3.49 1.10
CA CYS A 98 -3.50 2.35 0.85
C CYS A 98 -3.72 1.51 2.12
N ALA A 99 -2.65 1.23 2.88
CA ALA A 99 -2.74 0.47 4.11
C ALA A 99 -3.62 1.17 5.17
N LEU A 100 -3.49 2.50 5.27
CA LEU A 100 -4.30 3.31 6.18
C LEU A 100 -5.78 3.28 5.79
N ASP A 101 -6.09 3.49 4.52
CA ASP A 101 -7.47 3.56 4.03
C ASP A 101 -8.16 2.19 4.09
N MET A 102 -7.48 1.12 3.68
CA MET A 102 -7.96 -0.26 3.87
C MET A 102 -8.16 -0.60 5.35
N GLY A 103 -7.23 -0.19 6.22
CA GLY A 103 -7.29 -0.46 7.67
C GLY A 103 -8.52 0.15 8.33
N ARG A 104 -8.98 1.31 7.86
CA ARG A 104 -10.23 1.94 8.34
C ARG A 104 -11.45 1.11 7.98
N ILE A 105 -11.53 0.63 6.74
CA ILE A 105 -12.63 -0.26 6.30
C ILE A 105 -12.63 -1.56 7.12
N VAL A 106 -11.46 -2.18 7.30
CA VAL A 106 -11.32 -3.41 8.08
C VAL A 106 -11.73 -3.21 9.53
N THR A 107 -11.44 -2.04 10.11
CA THR A 107 -11.85 -1.70 11.47
C THR A 107 -13.37 -1.62 11.59
N ASP A 108 -14.04 -0.99 10.62
CA ASP A 108 -15.51 -0.96 10.59
C ASP A 108 -16.10 -2.37 10.45
N LEU A 109 -15.56 -3.20 9.56
CA LEU A 109 -16.00 -4.58 9.39
C LEU A 109 -15.82 -5.41 10.68
N LEU A 110 -14.71 -5.22 11.40
CA LEU A 110 -14.48 -5.87 12.69
C LEU A 110 -15.52 -5.44 13.74
N LEU A 111 -15.81 -4.14 13.82
CA LEU A 111 -16.86 -3.63 14.71
C LEU A 111 -18.22 -4.22 14.36
N TRP A 112 -18.58 -4.27 13.08
CA TRP A 112 -19.84 -4.82 12.60
C TRP A 112 -19.97 -6.33 12.81
N ALA A 113 -18.85 -7.05 12.88
CA ALA A 113 -18.82 -8.48 13.16
C ALA A 113 -18.89 -8.82 14.66
N THR A 114 -18.85 -7.83 15.55
CA THR A 114 -19.01 -8.08 17.00
C THR A 114 -20.40 -8.64 17.32
N GLN A 115 -20.50 -9.39 18.40
CA GLN A 115 -21.80 -9.94 18.86
C GLN A 115 -22.79 -8.84 19.22
N GLU A 116 -22.30 -7.70 19.71
CA GLU A 116 -23.09 -6.54 20.12
C GLU A 116 -23.69 -5.82 18.91
N MET A 117 -22.92 -5.59 17.85
CA MET A 117 -23.42 -4.93 16.64
C MET A 117 -24.13 -5.91 15.70
N ASN A 118 -23.55 -7.07 15.49
CA ASN A 118 -24.10 -8.19 14.70
C ASN A 118 -24.67 -7.75 13.33
N MET A 119 -23.97 -6.83 12.66
CA MET A 119 -24.41 -6.25 11.39
C MET A 119 -23.95 -7.07 10.19
N ILE A 120 -22.82 -7.77 10.33
CA ILE A 120 -22.27 -8.66 9.29
C ILE A 120 -21.91 -10.01 9.92
N HIS A 121 -21.95 -11.03 9.07
CA HIS A 121 -21.52 -12.38 9.44
C HIS A 121 -20.32 -12.77 8.57
N VAL A 122 -19.18 -13.02 9.20
CA VAL A 122 -17.97 -13.49 8.51
C VAL A 122 -18.12 -14.98 8.18
N ALA A 123 -17.90 -15.35 6.93
CA ALA A 123 -18.04 -16.72 6.44
C ALA A 123 -17.09 -17.69 7.16
N ASP A 124 -17.50 -18.96 7.30
CA ASP A 124 -16.80 -19.98 8.09
C ASP A 124 -15.33 -20.20 7.69
N GLY A 125 -14.99 -19.99 6.42
CA GLY A 125 -13.62 -20.10 5.92
C GLY A 125 -12.66 -19.01 6.43
N TYR A 126 -13.18 -17.94 7.04
CA TYR A 126 -12.42 -16.76 7.48
C TYR A 126 -12.51 -16.51 9.00
N ILE A 127 -13.07 -17.47 9.73
CA ILE A 127 -13.14 -17.44 11.18
C ILE A 127 -12.23 -18.50 11.83
N SER A 128 -11.93 -18.29 13.10
CA SER A 128 -11.42 -19.34 13.98
C SER A 128 -12.37 -19.57 15.16
N ILE A 129 -12.45 -20.79 15.59
CA ILE A 129 -13.16 -21.17 16.82
C ILE A 129 -12.19 -21.11 18.01
N SER A 130 -12.74 -20.91 19.21
CA SER A 130 -11.95 -21.01 20.43
C SER A 130 -11.69 -22.50 20.78
N SER A 131 -10.50 -22.82 21.30
CA SER A 131 -10.17 -24.15 21.81
C SER A 131 -11.02 -24.54 23.05
N ILE A 132 -11.54 -23.56 23.79
CA ILE A 132 -12.34 -23.76 25.01
C ILE A 132 -13.83 -23.51 24.76
N MET A 133 -14.16 -22.56 23.88
CA MET A 133 -15.52 -22.11 23.59
C MET A 133 -15.84 -22.37 22.12
N PRO A 134 -16.31 -23.57 21.73
CA PRO A 134 -16.51 -23.92 20.31
C PRO A 134 -17.58 -23.07 19.60
N GLN A 135 -18.50 -22.45 20.34
CA GLN A 135 -19.50 -21.53 19.80
C GLN A 135 -18.92 -20.16 19.44
N LYS A 136 -17.72 -19.82 19.90
CA LYS A 136 -17.09 -18.52 19.68
C LYS A 136 -16.51 -18.43 18.26
N ARG A 137 -17.00 -17.47 17.49
CA ARG A 137 -16.59 -17.23 16.10
C ARG A 137 -15.70 -15.98 16.06
N ASN A 138 -14.41 -16.17 15.94
CA ASN A 138 -13.45 -15.06 15.87
C ASN A 138 -13.22 -14.69 14.42
N PRO A 139 -13.34 -13.42 14.00
CA PRO A 139 -13.11 -12.96 12.62
C PRO A 139 -11.61 -12.86 12.32
N ILE A 140 -10.91 -14.00 12.43
CA ILE A 140 -9.43 -14.07 12.43
C ILE A 140 -8.81 -13.48 11.16
N ALA A 141 -9.45 -13.67 10.00
CA ALA A 141 -8.95 -13.11 8.75
C ALA A 141 -8.94 -11.58 8.76
N LEU A 142 -10.00 -10.95 9.28
CA LEU A 142 -10.05 -9.48 9.45
C LEU A 142 -9.06 -8.99 10.50
N GLU A 143 -8.85 -9.73 11.59
CA GLU A 143 -7.86 -9.40 12.61
C GLU A 143 -6.44 -9.44 12.05
N HIS A 144 -6.09 -10.48 11.30
CA HIS A 144 -4.80 -10.59 10.61
C HIS A 144 -4.62 -9.49 9.58
N LEU A 145 -5.65 -9.19 8.81
CA LEU A 145 -5.60 -8.13 7.80
C LEU A 145 -5.33 -6.77 8.47
N ARG A 146 -6.05 -6.42 9.55
CA ARG A 146 -5.82 -5.19 10.31
C ARG A 146 -4.38 -5.08 10.82
N SER A 147 -3.88 -6.15 11.42
CA SER A 147 -2.52 -6.22 11.94
C SER A 147 -1.48 -6.10 10.84
N SER A 148 -1.66 -6.83 9.74
CA SER A 148 -0.77 -6.83 8.58
C SER A 148 -0.71 -5.46 7.89
N LEU A 149 -1.83 -4.76 7.77
CA LEU A 149 -1.87 -3.38 7.25
C LEU A 149 -1.10 -2.40 8.15
N SER A 150 -1.13 -2.60 9.46
CA SER A 150 -0.32 -1.80 10.39
C SER A 150 1.18 -2.06 10.22
N VAL A 151 1.58 -3.32 10.02
CA VAL A 151 2.97 -3.68 9.70
C VAL A 151 3.41 -3.05 8.39
N LEU A 152 2.59 -3.16 7.33
CA LEU A 152 2.86 -2.54 6.04
C LEU A 152 3.09 -1.02 6.17
N LYS A 153 2.24 -0.33 6.94
CA LYS A 153 2.41 1.11 7.18
C LYS A 153 3.74 1.42 7.88
N GLY A 154 4.12 0.62 8.87
CA GLY A 154 5.41 0.76 9.56
C GLY A 154 6.61 0.55 8.64
N MET A 155 6.54 -0.45 7.75
CA MET A 155 7.59 -0.69 6.75
C MET A 155 7.69 0.46 5.75
N ALA A 156 6.55 1.01 5.29
CA ALA A 156 6.53 2.19 4.42
C ALA A 156 7.17 3.41 5.08
N ASP A 157 6.93 3.64 6.38
CA ASP A 157 7.57 4.71 7.13
C ASP A 157 9.08 4.49 7.28
N THR A 158 9.54 3.25 7.39
CA THR A 158 10.97 2.91 7.40
C THR A 158 11.65 3.37 6.11
N VAL A 159 11.04 3.12 4.94
CA VAL A 159 11.56 3.60 3.66
C VAL A 159 11.66 5.12 3.63
N LEU A 160 10.62 5.83 4.08
CA LEU A 160 10.61 7.30 4.10
C LEU A 160 11.66 7.89 5.03
N THR A 161 11.83 7.30 6.21
CA THR A 161 12.78 7.79 7.21
C THR A 161 14.22 7.40 6.89
N GLY A 162 14.43 6.32 6.15
CA GLY A 162 15.74 5.85 5.75
C GLY A 162 16.53 6.89 4.94
N PHE A 163 15.84 7.62 4.05
CA PHE A 163 16.47 8.66 3.22
C PHE A 163 16.51 10.06 3.86
N LEU A 164 15.90 10.24 5.05
CA LEU A 164 15.71 11.58 5.63
C LEU A 164 17.03 12.35 5.88
N LYS A 165 18.11 11.65 6.18
CA LYS A 165 19.42 12.25 6.47
C LYS A 165 20.51 11.81 5.49
N SER A 166 20.15 11.11 4.44
CA SER A 166 21.08 10.65 3.43
C SER A 166 21.52 11.82 2.54
N PRO A 167 22.80 11.93 2.21
CA PRO A 167 23.25 12.92 1.24
C PRO A 167 22.66 12.62 -0.14
N TYR A 168 22.46 13.67 -0.93
CA TYR A 168 22.01 13.53 -2.30
C TYR A 168 23.16 13.03 -3.19
N GLY A 169 23.05 11.82 -3.75
CA GLY A 169 24.06 11.20 -4.61
C GLY A 169 24.09 9.67 -4.49
N ASP A 170 25.20 9.09 -4.90
CA ASP A 170 25.46 7.66 -4.83
C ASP A 170 25.85 7.28 -3.38
N ILE A 171 25.04 6.48 -2.73
CA ILE A 171 25.16 6.11 -1.31
C ILE A 171 24.70 4.67 -1.07
N SER A 172 25.21 4.04 -0.01
CA SER A 172 24.84 2.67 0.37
C SER A 172 23.44 2.53 0.99
N ASP A 173 22.83 3.63 1.44
CA ASP A 173 21.51 3.64 2.04
C ASP A 173 20.43 2.98 1.16
N TYR A 174 20.59 3.02 -0.16
CA TYR A 174 19.69 2.34 -1.10
C TYR A 174 19.66 0.83 -0.88
N GLU A 175 20.83 0.21 -0.69
CA GLU A 175 20.96 -1.24 -0.48
C GLU A 175 20.29 -1.66 0.82
N ASP A 176 20.48 -0.89 1.91
CA ASP A 176 19.90 -1.18 3.21
C ASP A 176 18.37 -1.06 3.24
N ILE A 177 17.79 -0.22 2.36
CA ILE A 177 16.35 0.08 2.34
C ILE A 177 15.60 -0.77 1.30
N GLU A 178 16.28 -1.29 0.29
CA GLU A 178 15.68 -2.05 -0.82
C GLU A 178 14.79 -3.20 -0.33
N ASP A 179 15.26 -3.99 0.61
CA ASP A 179 14.50 -5.10 1.20
C ASP A 179 13.18 -4.65 1.83
N SER A 180 13.17 -3.44 2.44
CA SER A 180 11.96 -2.87 3.00
C SER A 180 10.95 -2.49 1.93
N VAL A 181 11.39 -2.00 0.75
CA VAL A 181 10.51 -1.65 -0.37
C VAL A 181 9.89 -2.90 -0.97
N PHE A 182 10.70 -3.94 -1.27
CA PHE A 182 10.18 -5.21 -1.78
C PHE A 182 9.25 -5.89 -0.77
N GLY A 183 9.61 -5.86 0.51
CA GLY A 183 8.76 -6.36 1.59
C GLY A 183 7.40 -5.64 1.65
N CYS A 184 7.38 -4.31 1.44
CA CYS A 184 6.12 -3.54 1.33
C CYS A 184 5.26 -4.02 0.16
N LEU A 185 5.84 -4.21 -1.02
CA LEU A 185 5.12 -4.65 -2.21
C LEU A 185 4.51 -6.05 -2.04
N GLU A 186 5.31 -6.99 -1.52
CA GLU A 186 4.83 -8.35 -1.24
C GLU A 186 3.70 -8.36 -0.20
N LEU A 187 3.88 -7.64 0.90
CA LEU A 187 2.89 -7.60 1.96
C LEU A 187 1.62 -6.91 1.49
N PHE A 188 1.73 -5.85 0.69
CA PHE A 188 0.59 -5.17 0.08
C PHE A 188 -0.19 -6.12 -0.82
N GLN A 189 0.48 -6.88 -1.69
CA GLN A 189 -0.17 -7.86 -2.57
C GLN A 189 -0.95 -8.91 -1.76
N LYS A 190 -0.35 -9.45 -0.70
CA LYS A 190 -1.01 -10.41 0.21
C LYS A 190 -2.23 -9.80 0.90
N ASN A 191 -2.11 -8.55 1.36
CA ASN A 191 -3.21 -7.83 2.01
C ASN A 191 -4.37 -7.55 1.04
N VAL A 192 -4.09 -7.15 -0.20
CA VAL A 192 -5.13 -6.93 -1.22
C VAL A 192 -5.85 -8.24 -1.55
N GLN A 193 -5.12 -9.36 -1.67
CA GLN A 193 -5.71 -10.68 -1.92
C GLN A 193 -6.63 -11.10 -0.77
N LEU A 194 -6.20 -10.93 0.49
CA LEU A 194 -7.02 -11.26 1.66
C LEU A 194 -8.23 -10.32 1.77
N PHE A 195 -8.04 -9.01 1.58
CA PHE A 195 -9.11 -8.02 1.62
C PHE A 195 -10.20 -8.30 0.58
N ARG A 196 -9.81 -8.76 -0.60
CA ARG A 196 -10.75 -9.17 -1.66
C ARG A 196 -11.50 -10.45 -1.31
N ALA A 197 -10.89 -11.34 -0.54
CA ALA A 197 -11.44 -12.67 -0.25
C ALA A 197 -12.45 -12.66 0.91
N VAL A 198 -12.26 -11.79 1.88
CA VAL A 198 -13.12 -11.63 3.06
C VAL A 198 -14.32 -10.74 2.74
#